data_02c653d39defe699c8d826f9da218450
#
_entry.id   02c653d39defe699c8d826f9da218450
#
_cell.length_a   1.000
_cell.length_b   1.000
_cell.length_c   1.000
_cell.angle_alpha   90.00
_cell.angle_beta   90.00
_cell.angle_gamma   90.00
#
_symmetry.space_group_name_H-M   'P 1'
#
loop_
_entity.id
_entity.type
_entity.pdbx_description
1 polymer ?
#
loop_
_entity_poly.entity_id
_entity_poly.type
_entity_poly.pdbx_seq_one_letter_code
_entity_poly.pdbx_strand_id
1 'polypeptide(L)'
;VCLSLCALAALLLLGREKAAPLAVSGDAAVPASAGNWGLSFPVEGQAPVGNATREELAKYDAWYLGDTGQKVIYLTFDCGYENGHTEAILDALKKHRAPAAFFVVGNMVETAPDIVRRMAREGHIVGNHTYHHPDMSAISDLDAFRKELESLEALYFETTGQTMPRFYRPPQGKYSVENLKMAQALGYETILWSLAYVDWYQDNQPSREEAFDKLLGRIHPGAIVLLHNTSSTN
;
A
#
# COMPACT_ATOMS: atom_id res chain seq x y z
N VAL A 1 21.15 10.35 8.31
CA VAL A 1 20.22 9.22 8.48
C VAL A 1 18.76 9.68 8.38
N CYS A 2 18.47 11.00 8.46
CA CYS A 2 17.10 11.56 8.34
C CYS A 2 16.61 11.84 6.89
N LEU A 3 17.40 11.53 5.87
CA LEU A 3 17.09 11.92 4.49
C LEU A 3 16.17 10.95 3.73
N SER A 4 16.02 9.70 4.20
CA SER A 4 15.22 8.70 3.45
C SER A 4 13.73 8.68 3.84
N LEU A 5 13.37 9.06 5.07
CA LEU A 5 11.95 9.16 5.46
C LEU A 5 11.26 10.36 4.82
N CYS A 6 12.01 11.46 4.64
CA CYS A 6 11.50 12.61 3.88
C CYS A 6 11.25 12.29 2.40
N ALA A 7 11.91 11.28 1.83
CA ALA A 7 11.77 10.97 0.41
C ALA A 7 10.41 10.35 0.05
N LEU A 8 9.85 9.47 0.89
CA LEU A 8 8.53 8.89 0.59
C LEU A 8 7.40 9.90 0.85
N ALA A 9 7.46 10.61 1.98
CA ALA A 9 6.51 11.67 2.30
C ALA A 9 6.67 12.89 1.36
N ALA A 10 7.90 13.26 1.01
CA ALA A 10 8.17 14.35 0.07
C ALA A 10 7.78 13.99 -1.36
N LEU A 11 7.88 12.71 -1.78
CA LEU A 11 7.49 12.29 -3.13
C LEU A 11 5.97 12.31 -3.32
N LEU A 12 5.21 12.00 -2.27
CA LEU A 12 3.75 12.12 -2.30
C LEU A 12 3.30 13.60 -2.23
N LEU A 13 4.10 14.48 -1.60
CA LEU A 13 3.82 15.92 -1.52
C LEU A 13 4.27 16.70 -2.78
N LEU A 14 5.31 16.24 -3.48
CA LEU A 14 5.80 16.89 -4.72
C LEU A 14 4.88 16.67 -5.92
N GLY A 15 3.93 15.74 -5.85
CA GLY A 15 2.86 15.59 -6.85
C GLY A 15 1.89 16.77 -6.93
N ARG A 16 2.09 17.83 -6.13
CA ARG A 16 1.30 19.07 -6.14
C ARG A 16 1.79 20.14 -7.13
N GLU A 17 2.92 19.96 -7.79
CA GLU A 17 3.26 20.88 -8.90
C GLU A 17 2.37 20.58 -10.10
N LYS A 18 1.63 21.61 -10.53
CA LYS A 18 0.73 21.59 -11.68
C LYS A 18 1.51 21.22 -12.94
N ALA A 19 1.47 19.95 -13.33
CA ALA A 19 1.89 19.54 -14.66
C ALA A 19 0.92 20.10 -15.69
N ALA A 20 1.45 20.76 -16.70
CA ALA A 20 0.69 21.25 -17.84
C ALA A 20 0.01 20.06 -18.57
N PRO A 21 -1.21 20.25 -19.10
CA PRO A 21 -1.95 19.15 -19.71
C PRO A 21 -1.30 18.73 -21.03
N LEU A 22 -0.77 17.50 -21.07
CA LEU A 22 -0.50 16.82 -22.33
C LEU A 22 -1.84 16.29 -22.85
N ALA A 23 -2.29 16.82 -23.96
CA ALA A 23 -3.46 16.35 -24.67
C ALA A 23 -3.22 14.93 -25.17
N VAL A 24 -3.89 13.94 -24.58
CA VAL A 24 -4.01 12.59 -25.11
C VAL A 24 -5.46 12.38 -25.54
N SER A 25 -5.60 12.05 -26.82
CA SER A 25 -6.86 11.75 -27.50
C SER A 25 -7.60 10.59 -26.85
N GLY A 26 -8.85 10.82 -26.53
CA GLY A 26 -9.99 9.93 -26.45
C GLY A 26 -9.76 8.46 -26.10
N ASP A 27 -9.66 8.15 -24.80
CA ASP A 27 -10.13 6.87 -24.31
C ASP A 27 -11.26 7.12 -23.30
N ALA A 28 -12.38 6.42 -23.51
CA ALA A 28 -13.54 6.55 -22.66
C ALA A 28 -13.16 6.18 -21.22
N ALA A 29 -13.25 7.15 -20.31
CA ALA A 29 -13.04 6.92 -18.90
C ALA A 29 -13.93 5.77 -18.44
N VAL A 30 -13.31 4.69 -17.98
CA VAL A 30 -14.03 3.63 -17.27
C VAL A 30 -14.47 4.28 -15.95
N PRO A 31 -15.77 4.37 -15.66
CA PRO A 31 -16.22 4.97 -14.41
C PRO A 31 -15.60 4.18 -13.27
N ALA A 32 -15.08 4.86 -12.24
CA ALA A 32 -14.61 4.26 -11.01
C ALA A 32 -15.78 3.51 -10.36
N SER A 33 -16.01 2.27 -10.82
CA SER A 33 -17.06 1.42 -10.27
C SER A 33 -16.60 0.97 -8.90
N ALA A 34 -17.49 1.06 -7.90
CA ALA A 34 -17.30 0.38 -6.63
C ALA A 34 -16.92 -1.07 -6.92
N GLY A 35 -15.77 -1.52 -6.44
CA GLY A 35 -15.30 -2.86 -6.74
C GLY A 35 -13.87 -3.10 -6.32
N ASN A 36 -13.34 -4.23 -6.76
CA ASN A 36 -11.98 -4.62 -6.49
C ASN A 36 -11.00 -3.84 -7.37
N TRP A 37 -9.91 -3.38 -6.77
CA TRP A 37 -8.78 -2.84 -7.52
C TRP A 37 -8.25 -3.89 -8.51
N GLY A 38 -8.08 -3.51 -9.76
CA GLY A 38 -7.64 -4.40 -10.83
C GLY A 38 -6.62 -3.74 -11.75
N LEU A 39 -5.68 -4.54 -12.25
CA LEU A 39 -4.57 -4.11 -13.10
C LEU A 39 -4.51 -4.91 -14.39
N SER A 40 -4.21 -4.24 -15.49
CA SER A 40 -3.88 -4.84 -16.78
C SER A 40 -2.47 -4.45 -17.20
N PHE A 41 -1.68 -5.39 -17.69
CA PHE A 41 -0.28 -5.22 -18.12
C PHE A 41 -0.15 -5.38 -19.63
N PRO A 42 -0.49 -4.37 -20.43
CA PRO A 42 -0.48 -4.47 -21.88
C PRO A 42 0.94 -4.51 -22.48
N VAL A 43 1.93 -3.92 -21.77
CA VAL A 43 3.31 -3.81 -22.24
C VAL A 43 4.27 -4.13 -21.10
N GLU A 44 5.22 -5.03 -21.36
CA GLU A 44 6.26 -5.39 -20.41
C GLU A 44 7.14 -4.17 -20.06
N GLY A 45 7.51 -4.06 -18.76
CA GLY A 45 8.37 -2.98 -18.25
C GLY A 45 7.71 -1.60 -18.18
N GLN A 46 6.44 -1.50 -18.54
CA GLN A 46 5.64 -0.27 -18.40
C GLN A 46 4.65 -0.37 -17.25
N ALA A 47 4.24 0.81 -16.75
CA ALA A 47 3.22 0.88 -15.72
C ALA A 47 1.90 0.26 -16.22
N PRO A 48 1.20 -0.53 -15.38
CA PRO A 48 -0.06 -1.13 -15.73
C PRO A 48 -1.18 -0.09 -15.87
N VAL A 49 -2.22 -0.48 -16.55
CA VAL A 49 -3.48 0.26 -16.58
C VAL A 49 -4.36 -0.26 -15.44
N GLY A 50 -4.75 0.64 -14.53
CA GLY A 50 -5.72 0.35 -13.47
C GLY A 50 -7.16 0.46 -13.96
N ASN A 51 -8.10 -0.11 -13.21
CA ASN A 51 -9.53 0.10 -13.45
C ASN A 51 -10.05 1.48 -13.00
N ALA A 52 -9.16 2.34 -12.48
CA ALA A 52 -9.32 3.78 -12.34
C ALA A 52 -8.00 4.45 -12.75
N THR A 53 -8.08 5.63 -13.34
CA THR A 53 -6.90 6.40 -13.78
C THR A 53 -6.20 7.08 -12.61
N ARG A 54 -4.93 7.48 -12.78
CA ARG A 54 -4.19 8.27 -11.78
C ARG A 54 -4.91 9.58 -11.46
N GLU A 55 -5.43 10.24 -12.48
CA GLU A 55 -6.13 11.52 -12.40
C GLU A 55 -7.46 11.41 -11.64
N GLU A 56 -8.18 10.29 -11.80
CA GLU A 56 -9.40 10.00 -11.05
C GLU A 56 -9.10 9.75 -9.59
N LEU A 57 -8.13 8.89 -9.29
CA LEU A 57 -7.74 8.55 -7.93
C LEU A 57 -7.13 9.75 -7.18
N ALA A 58 -6.31 10.56 -7.85
CA ALA A 58 -5.68 11.74 -7.28
C ALA A 58 -6.69 12.79 -6.76
N LYS A 59 -7.92 12.82 -7.27
CA LYS A 59 -9.00 13.67 -6.75
C LYS A 59 -9.37 13.36 -5.30
N TYR A 60 -9.03 12.15 -4.85
CA TYR A 60 -9.36 11.60 -3.54
C TYR A 60 -8.10 11.27 -2.71
N ASP A 61 -6.94 11.86 -3.06
CA ASP A 61 -5.65 11.54 -2.44
C ASP A 61 -5.39 10.02 -2.43
N ALA A 62 -5.68 9.37 -3.57
CA ALA A 62 -5.47 7.93 -3.76
C ALA A 62 -4.42 7.67 -4.86
N TRP A 63 -3.52 6.71 -4.60
CA TRP A 63 -2.34 6.47 -5.42
C TRP A 63 -2.10 4.97 -5.62
N TYR A 64 -1.70 4.57 -6.83
CA TYR A 64 -1.24 3.21 -7.12
C TYR A 64 0.13 3.17 -7.81
N LEU A 65 0.65 4.35 -8.16
CA LEU A 65 1.94 4.56 -8.81
C LEU A 65 2.66 5.72 -8.12
N GLY A 66 3.97 5.56 -7.92
CA GLY A 66 4.86 6.64 -7.58
C GLY A 66 5.32 7.43 -8.80
N ASP A 67 6.48 8.08 -8.69
CA ASP A 67 7.09 8.83 -9.79
C ASP A 67 7.64 7.85 -10.86
N THR A 68 7.02 7.85 -12.03
CA THR A 68 7.43 7.00 -13.16
C THR A 68 8.64 7.56 -13.94
N GLY A 69 9.06 8.78 -13.64
CA GLY A 69 10.28 9.38 -14.21
C GLY A 69 11.57 8.87 -13.57
N GLN A 70 11.47 8.15 -12.44
CA GLN A 70 12.61 7.63 -11.71
C GLN A 70 12.57 6.10 -11.62
N LYS A 71 13.74 5.46 -11.76
CA LYS A 71 13.89 4.00 -11.57
C LYS A 71 13.87 3.63 -10.07
N VAL A 72 12.73 3.88 -9.42
CA VAL A 72 12.47 3.58 -8.02
C VAL A 72 11.26 2.66 -7.94
N ILE A 73 11.28 1.72 -7.00
CA ILE A 73 10.13 0.90 -6.60
C ILE A 73 9.85 1.10 -5.11
N TYR A 74 8.62 0.94 -4.71
CA TYR A 74 8.16 1.08 -3.33
C TYR A 74 7.71 -0.30 -2.85
N LEU A 75 8.47 -0.90 -1.94
CA LEU A 75 8.12 -2.18 -1.33
C LEU A 75 7.05 -1.96 -0.27
N THR A 76 5.93 -2.65 -0.40
CA THR A 76 4.84 -2.58 0.57
C THR A 76 4.36 -3.97 0.95
N PHE A 77 4.04 -4.16 2.23
CA PHE A 77 3.60 -5.44 2.79
C PHE A 77 2.26 -5.26 3.48
N ASP A 78 1.28 -6.08 3.15
CA ASP A 78 0.04 -6.19 3.90
C ASP A 78 0.21 -7.26 4.97
N CYS A 79 -0.02 -6.87 6.25
CA CYS A 79 0.33 -7.66 7.42
C CYS A 79 -0.90 -7.93 8.28
N GLY A 80 -1.57 -9.06 8.03
CA GLY A 80 -2.74 -9.50 8.77
C GLY A 80 -2.38 -10.17 10.11
N TYR A 81 -1.32 -10.95 10.12
CA TYR A 81 -0.80 -11.70 11.28
C TYR A 81 0.65 -12.11 11.04
N GLU A 82 1.32 -12.58 12.09
CA GLU A 82 2.68 -13.12 12.04
C GLU A 82 2.63 -14.66 11.95
N ASN A 83 3.46 -15.24 11.06
CA ASN A 83 3.62 -16.69 10.93
C ASN A 83 5.08 -17.13 10.76
N GLY A 84 6.02 -16.33 11.26
CA GLY A 84 7.44 -16.68 11.32
C GLY A 84 8.31 -16.09 10.19
N HIS A 85 7.78 -15.24 9.30
CA HIS A 85 8.54 -14.72 8.17
C HIS A 85 8.92 -13.24 8.30
N THR A 86 8.16 -12.43 9.06
CA THR A 86 8.36 -10.98 9.09
C THR A 86 9.73 -10.56 9.61
N GLU A 87 10.31 -11.28 10.57
CA GLU A 87 11.66 -10.94 11.05
C GLU A 87 12.72 -11.11 9.97
N ALA A 88 12.63 -12.18 9.16
CA ALA A 88 13.55 -12.42 8.06
C ALA A 88 13.42 -11.34 6.96
N ILE A 89 12.19 -10.89 6.68
CA ILE A 89 11.92 -9.76 5.77
C ILE A 89 12.59 -8.49 6.31
N LEU A 90 12.41 -8.16 7.59
CA LEU A 90 13.03 -7.00 8.21
C LEU A 90 14.57 -7.08 8.20
N ASP A 91 15.14 -8.26 8.44
CA ASP A 91 16.59 -8.48 8.34
C ASP A 91 17.12 -8.25 6.92
N ALA A 92 16.39 -8.72 5.91
CA ALA A 92 16.74 -8.49 4.51
C ALA A 92 16.65 -6.99 4.15
N LEU A 93 15.58 -6.32 4.53
CA LEU A 93 15.42 -4.87 4.31
C LEU A 93 16.54 -4.08 4.98
N LYS A 94 16.87 -4.40 6.22
CA LYS A 94 17.99 -3.80 6.97
C LYS A 94 19.34 -4.03 6.30
N LYS A 95 19.63 -5.26 5.91
CA LYS A 95 20.85 -5.64 5.19
C LYS A 95 21.05 -4.82 3.92
N HIS A 96 19.98 -4.60 3.18
CA HIS A 96 20.00 -3.85 1.93
C HIS A 96 19.72 -2.36 2.09
N ARG A 97 19.48 -1.87 3.31
CA ARG A 97 19.13 -0.49 3.60
C ARG A 97 17.92 -0.01 2.79
N ALA A 98 16.96 -0.91 2.59
CA ALA A 98 15.76 -0.66 1.82
C ALA A 98 14.59 -0.34 2.78
N PRO A 99 14.11 0.91 2.81
CA PRO A 99 12.89 1.22 3.55
C PRO A 99 11.67 0.58 2.86
N ALA A 100 10.67 0.21 3.64
CA ALA A 100 9.42 -0.35 3.14
C ALA A 100 8.23 0.25 3.89
N ALA A 101 7.01 0.01 3.40
CA ALA A 101 5.79 0.30 4.11
C ALA A 101 5.09 -1.02 4.49
N PHE A 102 4.61 -1.09 5.74
CA PHE A 102 3.85 -2.22 6.27
C PHE A 102 2.46 -1.73 6.62
N PHE A 103 1.45 -2.21 5.91
CA PHE A 103 0.05 -1.93 6.21
C PHE A 103 -0.46 -3.01 7.16
N VAL A 104 -0.57 -2.64 8.44
CA VAL A 104 -0.91 -3.59 9.51
C VAL A 104 -2.38 -3.53 9.86
N VAL A 105 -2.93 -4.65 10.31
CA VAL A 105 -4.27 -4.72 10.94
C VAL A 105 -4.14 -4.84 12.46
N GLY A 106 -5.25 -4.67 13.20
CA GLY A 106 -5.27 -4.78 14.65
C GLY A 106 -4.66 -6.07 15.16
N ASN A 107 -5.03 -7.22 14.59
CA ASN A 107 -4.49 -8.52 14.99
C ASN A 107 -2.96 -8.62 14.90
N MET A 108 -2.34 -8.03 13.87
CA MET A 108 -0.88 -8.00 13.77
C MET A 108 -0.24 -7.21 14.91
N VAL A 109 -0.82 -6.08 15.27
CA VAL A 109 -0.31 -5.23 16.36
C VAL A 109 -0.51 -5.88 17.72
N GLU A 110 -1.66 -6.53 17.94
CA GLU A 110 -1.99 -7.22 19.20
C GLU A 110 -1.13 -8.45 19.44
N THR A 111 -0.91 -9.28 18.39
CA THR A 111 -0.27 -10.58 18.54
C THR A 111 1.24 -10.56 18.32
N ALA A 112 1.76 -9.55 17.59
CA ALA A 112 3.18 -9.40 17.31
C ALA A 112 3.69 -7.96 17.58
N PRO A 113 3.44 -7.38 18.79
CA PRO A 113 3.78 -5.99 19.10
C PRO A 113 5.27 -5.68 18.97
N ASP A 114 6.15 -6.63 19.28
CA ASP A 114 7.60 -6.43 19.18
C ASP A 114 8.07 -6.29 17.73
N ILE A 115 7.45 -7.00 16.80
CA ILE A 115 7.71 -6.88 15.37
C ILE A 115 7.25 -5.51 14.87
N VAL A 116 6.07 -5.05 15.28
CA VAL A 116 5.56 -3.72 14.91
C VAL A 116 6.44 -2.61 15.49
N ARG A 117 6.90 -2.74 16.73
CA ARG A 117 7.91 -1.82 17.32
C ARG A 117 9.21 -1.84 16.51
N ARG A 118 9.63 -3.02 16.05
CA ARG A 118 10.83 -3.17 15.22
C ARG A 118 10.67 -2.45 13.88
N MET A 119 9.53 -2.62 13.18
CA MET A 119 9.23 -1.89 11.94
C MET A 119 9.39 -0.38 12.12
N ALA A 120 8.74 0.18 13.16
CA ALA A 120 8.80 1.60 13.46
C ALA A 120 10.22 2.07 13.81
N ARG A 121 10.94 1.34 14.66
CA ARG A 121 12.30 1.67 15.11
C ARG A 121 13.33 1.59 13.97
N GLU A 122 13.17 0.68 13.03
CA GLU A 122 14.06 0.52 11.87
C GLU A 122 13.75 1.52 10.75
N GLY A 123 12.75 2.40 10.93
CA GLY A 123 12.44 3.51 10.04
C GLY A 123 11.55 3.13 8.85
N HIS A 124 10.82 2.02 8.96
CA HIS A 124 9.78 1.66 8.02
C HIS A 124 8.51 2.49 8.28
N ILE A 125 7.72 2.69 7.23
CA ILE A 125 6.38 3.24 7.38
C ILE A 125 5.47 2.12 7.88
N VAL A 126 4.74 2.37 8.98
CA VAL A 126 3.65 1.50 9.42
C VAL A 126 2.34 2.20 9.09
N GLY A 127 1.64 1.72 8.06
CA GLY A 127 0.38 2.28 7.56
C GLY A 127 -0.84 1.52 8.08
N ASN A 128 -1.99 2.11 7.88
CA ASN A 128 -3.28 1.62 8.36
C ASN A 128 -3.93 0.66 7.35
N HIS A 129 -4.18 -0.59 7.78
CA HIS A 129 -4.93 -1.58 7.00
C HIS A 129 -6.24 -1.97 7.68
N THR A 130 -6.82 -1.04 8.47
CA THR A 130 -7.99 -1.18 9.33
C THR A 130 -7.76 -2.06 10.56
N TYR A 131 -8.64 -1.97 11.54
CA TYR A 131 -8.51 -2.77 12.75
C TYR A 131 -8.92 -4.23 12.52
N HIS A 132 -10.11 -4.47 11.91
CA HIS A 132 -10.69 -5.81 11.73
C HIS A 132 -10.57 -6.37 10.31
N HIS A 133 -9.99 -5.64 9.36
CA HIS A 133 -9.89 -6.02 7.95
C HIS A 133 -11.25 -6.29 7.27
N PRO A 134 -12.29 -5.44 7.49
CA PRO A 134 -13.58 -5.63 6.84
C PRO A 134 -13.55 -5.21 5.36
N ASP A 135 -14.60 -5.56 4.62
CA ASP A 135 -14.86 -4.94 3.33
C ASP A 135 -15.29 -3.48 3.54
N MET A 136 -14.32 -2.56 3.47
CA MET A 136 -14.57 -1.14 3.70
C MET A 136 -15.49 -0.52 2.66
N SER A 137 -15.59 -1.11 1.45
CA SER A 137 -16.48 -0.60 0.41
C SER A 137 -17.97 -0.76 0.76
N ALA A 138 -18.28 -1.66 1.68
CA ALA A 138 -19.63 -1.86 2.22
C ALA A 138 -20.00 -0.88 3.35
N ILE A 139 -19.04 -0.12 3.87
CA ILE A 139 -19.27 0.84 4.95
C ILE A 139 -19.63 2.20 4.35
N SER A 140 -20.86 2.63 4.56
CA SER A 140 -21.37 3.93 4.09
C SER A 140 -21.44 5.00 5.17
N ASP A 141 -21.27 4.62 6.44
CA ASP A 141 -21.27 5.53 7.58
C ASP A 141 -19.85 5.99 7.91
N LEU A 142 -19.66 7.33 7.99
CA LEU A 142 -18.34 7.92 8.23
C LEU A 142 -17.80 7.59 9.62
N ASP A 143 -18.65 7.48 10.64
CA ASP A 143 -18.20 7.19 12.00
C ASP A 143 -17.77 5.72 12.13
N ALA A 144 -18.47 4.80 11.47
CA ALA A 144 -18.07 3.41 11.37
C ALA A 144 -16.73 3.27 10.61
N PHE A 145 -16.57 3.99 9.50
CA PHE A 145 -15.32 4.01 8.72
C PHE A 145 -14.16 4.58 9.56
N ARG A 146 -14.39 5.71 10.22
CA ARG A 146 -13.42 6.35 11.13
C ARG A 146 -13.00 5.41 12.25
N LYS A 147 -13.95 4.72 12.88
CA LYS A 147 -13.67 3.79 13.98
C LYS A 147 -12.70 2.69 13.59
N GLU A 148 -12.82 2.12 12.40
CA GLU A 148 -11.87 1.10 11.91
C GLU A 148 -10.44 1.64 11.80
N LEU A 149 -10.27 2.90 11.40
CA LEU A 149 -8.95 3.50 11.24
C LEU A 149 -8.38 4.01 12.57
N GLU A 150 -9.18 4.77 13.34
CA GLU A 150 -8.70 5.38 14.60
C GLU A 150 -8.48 4.36 15.71
N SER A 151 -9.23 3.24 15.73
CA SER A 151 -8.96 2.15 16.68
C SER A 151 -7.58 1.54 16.46
N LEU A 152 -7.15 1.39 15.21
CA LEU A 152 -5.80 0.91 14.90
C LEU A 152 -4.73 1.96 15.21
N GLU A 153 -4.99 3.25 14.93
CA GLU A 153 -4.06 4.33 15.31
C GLU A 153 -3.81 4.35 16.83
N ALA A 154 -4.88 4.21 17.62
CA ALA A 154 -4.78 4.17 19.07
C ALA A 154 -3.95 2.98 19.56
N LEU A 155 -4.22 1.78 19.06
CA LEU A 155 -3.48 0.57 19.39
C LEU A 155 -1.99 0.68 18.97
N TYR A 156 -1.72 1.23 17.81
CA TYR A 156 -0.35 1.47 17.35
C TYR A 156 0.39 2.46 18.24
N PHE A 157 -0.28 3.55 18.64
CA PHE A 157 0.30 4.53 19.57
C PHE A 157 0.59 3.90 20.93
N GLU A 158 -0.32 3.12 21.49
CA GLU A 158 -0.11 2.38 22.74
C GLU A 158 1.07 1.42 22.65
N THR A 159 1.22 0.78 21.48
CA THR A 159 2.28 -0.22 21.23
C THR A 159 3.65 0.42 21.03
N THR A 160 3.74 1.52 20.30
CA THR A 160 5.02 2.07 19.82
C THR A 160 5.40 3.41 20.45
N GLY A 161 4.45 4.14 21.03
CA GLY A 161 4.59 5.52 21.45
C GLY A 161 4.68 6.52 20.29
N GLN A 162 4.42 6.10 19.06
CA GLN A 162 4.51 6.94 17.86
C GLN A 162 3.13 7.13 17.22
N THR A 163 2.90 8.29 16.64
CA THR A 163 1.70 8.52 15.81
C THR A 163 1.82 7.75 14.50
N MET A 164 0.76 7.03 14.14
CA MET A 164 0.69 6.31 12.87
C MET A 164 0.63 7.32 11.70
N PRO A 165 1.47 7.19 10.67
CA PRO A 165 1.34 7.98 9.45
C PRO A 165 -0.01 7.72 8.77
N ARG A 166 -0.60 8.76 8.21
CA ARG A 166 -1.95 8.66 7.60
C ARG A 166 -1.91 8.10 6.18
N PHE A 167 -1.29 6.93 6.03
CA PHE A 167 -1.36 6.10 4.84
C PHE A 167 -2.32 4.94 5.11
N TYR A 168 -3.33 4.81 4.26
CA TYR A 168 -4.36 3.79 4.37
C TYR A 168 -4.34 2.89 3.13
N ARG A 169 -4.48 1.59 3.33
CA ARG A 169 -4.75 0.64 2.25
C ARG A 169 -6.07 -0.07 2.52
N PRO A 170 -7.04 -0.01 1.59
CA PRO A 170 -8.30 -0.72 1.77
C PRO A 170 -8.08 -2.23 1.74
N PRO A 171 -8.65 -2.99 2.69
CA PRO A 171 -8.65 -4.45 2.68
C PRO A 171 -9.08 -5.02 1.32
N GLN A 172 -8.37 -6.04 0.85
CA GLN A 172 -8.63 -6.73 -0.42
C GLN A 172 -8.56 -5.80 -1.67
N GLY A 173 -8.11 -4.56 -1.53
CA GLY A 173 -8.18 -3.58 -2.61
C GLY A 173 -9.61 -3.16 -2.97
N LYS A 174 -10.57 -3.40 -2.09
CA LYS A 174 -11.97 -3.00 -2.31
C LYS A 174 -12.21 -1.58 -1.85
N TYR A 175 -12.78 -0.77 -2.72
CA TYR A 175 -13.08 0.63 -2.43
C TYR A 175 -14.33 1.09 -3.19
N SER A 176 -14.91 2.18 -2.72
CA SER A 176 -15.88 3.00 -3.44
C SER A 176 -15.41 4.45 -3.47
N VAL A 177 -16.00 5.27 -4.33
CA VAL A 177 -15.71 6.71 -4.36
C VAL A 177 -16.04 7.36 -3.02
N GLU A 178 -17.11 6.92 -2.37
CA GLU A 178 -17.50 7.40 -1.04
C GLU A 178 -16.45 7.05 0.01
N ASN A 179 -15.90 5.84 -0.02
CA ASN A 179 -14.83 5.44 0.91
C ASN A 179 -13.53 6.23 0.66
N LEU A 180 -13.17 6.51 -0.58
CA LEU A 180 -12.03 7.37 -0.89
C LEU A 180 -12.24 8.79 -0.34
N LYS A 181 -13.45 9.35 -0.48
CA LYS A 181 -13.80 10.64 0.14
C LYS A 181 -13.77 10.61 1.66
N MET A 182 -14.22 9.52 2.28
CA MET A 182 -14.14 9.33 3.74
C MET A 182 -12.70 9.30 4.22
N ALA A 183 -11.84 8.53 3.56
CA ALA A 183 -10.41 8.48 3.88
C ALA A 183 -9.76 9.86 3.73
N GLN A 184 -10.01 10.55 2.62
CA GLN A 184 -9.53 11.92 2.37
C GLN A 184 -10.02 12.91 3.42
N ALA A 185 -11.30 12.87 3.79
CA ALA A 185 -11.88 13.73 4.83
C ALA A 185 -11.25 13.52 6.21
N LEU A 186 -10.75 12.31 6.48
CA LEU A 186 -10.01 11.97 7.69
C LEU A 186 -8.50 12.26 7.56
N GLY A 187 -8.05 12.82 6.44
CA GLY A 187 -6.67 13.21 6.17
C GLY A 187 -5.76 12.04 5.79
N TYR A 188 -6.31 10.92 5.33
CA TYR A 188 -5.54 9.79 4.83
C TYR A 188 -5.24 9.91 3.34
N GLU A 189 -4.06 9.43 2.97
CA GLU A 189 -3.74 9.06 1.59
C GLU A 189 -4.03 7.57 1.40
N THR A 190 -4.84 7.24 0.39
CA THR A 190 -5.17 5.84 0.06
C THR A 190 -4.11 5.26 -0.87
N ILE A 191 -3.47 4.17 -0.46
CA ILE A 191 -2.37 3.55 -1.19
C ILE A 191 -2.81 2.19 -1.75
N LEU A 192 -3.02 2.13 -3.05
CA LEU A 192 -3.20 0.91 -3.82
C LEU A 192 -1.83 0.41 -4.30
N TRP A 193 -1.78 -0.47 -5.29
CA TRP A 193 -0.55 -1.03 -5.85
C TRP A 193 -0.59 -1.08 -7.36
N SER A 194 0.58 -1.15 -8.00
CA SER A 194 0.74 -1.32 -9.44
C SER A 194 1.44 -2.62 -9.83
N LEU A 195 1.90 -3.38 -8.85
CA LEU A 195 2.55 -4.66 -9.06
C LEU A 195 2.25 -5.58 -7.88
N ALA A 196 1.80 -6.77 -8.16
CA ALA A 196 1.54 -7.82 -7.17
C ALA A 196 1.65 -9.20 -7.80
N TYR A 197 1.81 -10.21 -6.97
CA TYR A 197 1.61 -11.60 -7.33
C TYR A 197 0.87 -12.31 -6.20
N VAL A 198 0.38 -13.53 -6.47
CA VAL A 198 -0.38 -14.30 -5.49
C VAL A 198 0.59 -14.98 -4.53
N ASP A 199 0.74 -14.43 -3.32
CA ASP A 199 1.67 -14.86 -2.28
C ASP A 199 1.01 -15.15 -0.92
N TRP A 200 -0.32 -15.01 -0.82
CA TRP A 200 -1.06 -15.12 0.44
C TRP A 200 -1.63 -16.50 0.76
N TYR A 201 -1.66 -17.43 -0.21
CA TYR A 201 -2.14 -18.78 0.05
C TYR A 201 -1.10 -19.61 0.81
N GLN A 202 -1.43 -20.10 2.00
CA GLN A 202 -0.50 -20.86 2.84
C GLN A 202 -0.14 -22.23 2.23
N ASP A 203 -1.12 -22.88 1.58
CA ASP A 203 -0.99 -24.23 1.03
C ASP A 203 -0.47 -24.25 -0.41
N ASN A 204 -0.29 -23.09 -1.04
CA ASN A 204 0.10 -22.97 -2.44
C ASN A 204 1.01 -21.76 -2.65
N GLN A 205 2.15 -21.74 -1.98
CA GLN A 205 3.16 -20.72 -2.14
C GLN A 205 3.89 -20.92 -3.49
N PRO A 206 4.05 -19.86 -4.29
CA PRO A 206 4.86 -19.93 -5.50
C PRO A 206 6.33 -20.17 -5.16
N SER A 207 7.05 -20.82 -6.05
CA SER A 207 8.51 -20.91 -5.95
C SER A 207 9.14 -19.51 -6.10
N ARG A 208 10.39 -19.36 -5.64
CA ARG A 208 11.16 -18.12 -5.83
C ARG A 208 11.32 -17.76 -7.31
N GLU A 209 11.51 -18.73 -8.17
CA GLU A 209 11.62 -18.52 -9.62
C GLU A 209 10.31 -17.95 -10.17
N GLU A 210 9.17 -18.54 -9.85
CA GLU A 210 7.85 -18.04 -10.26
C GLU A 210 7.57 -16.64 -9.73
N ALA A 211 7.96 -16.35 -8.49
CA ALA A 211 7.81 -15.01 -7.89
C ALA A 211 8.67 -13.98 -8.64
N PHE A 212 9.95 -14.31 -8.89
CA PHE A 212 10.84 -13.43 -9.64
C PHE A 212 10.38 -13.22 -11.08
N ASP A 213 9.97 -14.26 -11.78
CA ASP A 213 9.45 -14.14 -13.15
C ASP A 213 8.25 -13.20 -13.21
N LYS A 214 7.30 -13.35 -12.28
CA LYS A 214 6.11 -12.49 -12.22
C LYS A 214 6.45 -11.05 -11.85
N LEU A 215 7.34 -10.84 -10.88
CA LEU A 215 7.70 -9.50 -10.41
C LEU A 215 8.61 -8.80 -11.44
N LEU A 216 9.67 -9.45 -11.90
CA LEU A 216 10.64 -8.84 -12.84
C LEU A 216 10.03 -8.63 -14.23
N GLY A 217 9.15 -9.52 -14.70
CA GLY A 217 8.46 -9.34 -15.96
C GLY A 217 7.44 -8.17 -15.97
N ARG A 218 7.10 -7.65 -14.80
CA ARG A 218 6.14 -6.55 -14.64
C ARG A 218 6.69 -5.32 -13.96
N ILE A 219 7.96 -5.37 -13.54
CA ILE A 219 8.59 -4.24 -12.84
C ILE A 219 8.67 -3.02 -13.74
N HIS A 220 8.38 -1.86 -13.19
CA HIS A 220 8.37 -0.59 -13.91
C HIS A 220 8.76 0.56 -12.96
N PRO A 221 9.24 1.69 -13.49
CA PRO A 221 9.51 2.86 -12.67
C PRO A 221 8.28 3.34 -11.91
N GLY A 222 8.45 3.67 -10.65
CA GLY A 222 7.35 4.11 -9.78
C GLY A 222 6.46 2.98 -9.26
N ALA A 223 6.82 1.70 -9.46
CA ALA A 223 5.99 0.57 -9.01
C ALA A 223 5.79 0.60 -7.49
N ILE A 224 4.53 0.56 -7.07
CA ILE A 224 4.14 0.23 -5.69
C ILE A 224 3.87 -1.28 -5.68
N VAL A 225 4.75 -2.03 -5.02
CA VAL A 225 4.73 -3.49 -5.00
C VAL A 225 3.96 -3.96 -3.78
N LEU A 226 2.88 -4.72 -3.99
CA LEU A 226 2.17 -5.40 -2.92
C LEU A 226 2.74 -6.79 -2.69
N LEU A 227 3.14 -7.05 -1.47
CA LEU A 227 3.59 -8.32 -0.92
C LEU A 227 2.83 -8.60 0.39
N HIS A 228 2.90 -9.85 0.88
CA HIS A 228 2.36 -10.21 2.19
C HIS A 228 3.48 -10.77 3.08
N ASN A 229 3.49 -10.36 4.35
CA ASN A 229 4.47 -10.83 5.33
C ASN A 229 4.32 -12.31 5.68
N THR A 230 3.21 -12.91 5.32
CA THR A 230 2.90 -14.33 5.58
C THR A 230 3.47 -15.28 4.53
N SER A 231 4.06 -14.76 3.45
CA SER A 231 4.67 -15.56 2.40
C SER A 231 6.04 -16.09 2.82
N SER A 232 6.25 -17.39 2.66
CA SER A 232 7.55 -18.03 2.84
C SER A 232 8.51 -17.80 1.68
N THR A 233 8.01 -17.19 0.59
CA THR A 233 8.77 -16.91 -0.64
C THR A 233 9.40 -15.50 -0.65
N ASN A 234 8.74 -14.57 0.03
CA ASN A 234 9.16 -13.15 0.11
C ASN A 234 10.42 -12.90 0.93
#